data_cb69f6d3f5bc1f9d0cbbfac54c5d3112
#
_entry.id   cb69f6d3f5bc1f9d0cbbfac54c5d3112
#
_cell.length_a   1.000
_cell.length_b   1.000
_cell.length_c   1.000
_cell.angle_alpha   90.00
_cell.angle_beta   90.00
_cell.angle_gamma   90.00
#
_symmetry.space_group_name_H-M   'P 1'
#
loop_
_entity.id
_entity.type
_entity.pdbx_description
1 polymer ?
#
loop_
_entity_poly.entity_id
_entity_poly.type
_entity_poly.pdbx_seq_one_letter_code
_entity_poly.pdbx_strand_id
1 'polypeptide(L)'
;MRSFFVPGLAFVSLWLAGCVSSPNVPTLTLQTAKAPEAYAQCVVNKLEKHGIASTVTQNSRHAKVVLTSKIAADDVLEAYKAQEGGKVFLYERKPLASALTPSRLELAAQECK
;
A
#
# COMPACT_ATOMS: atom_id res chain seq x y z
N MET A 1 -47.80 14.81 19.19
CA MET A 1 -46.66 14.65 20.00
C MET A 1 -45.96 13.34 19.90
N ARG A 2 -46.39 12.47 19.14
CA ARG A 2 -45.74 11.20 19.00
C ARG A 2 -44.77 11.18 17.88
N SER A 3 -44.63 12.21 17.15
CA SER A 3 -43.84 12.22 15.93
C SER A 3 -42.35 12.45 16.19
N PHE A 4 -41.91 12.41 17.41
CA PHE A 4 -40.49 12.70 17.65
C PHE A 4 -39.60 11.55 17.37
N PHE A 5 -40.11 10.36 17.24
CA PHE A 5 -39.24 9.19 17.13
C PHE A 5 -38.59 9.05 15.77
N VAL A 6 -39.21 9.58 14.77
CA VAL A 6 -38.75 9.36 13.41
C VAL A 6 -37.37 9.88 13.13
N PRO A 7 -36.96 11.04 13.62
CA PRO A 7 -35.63 11.57 13.26
C PRO A 7 -34.46 10.73 13.73
N GLY A 8 -34.65 9.99 14.82
CA GLY A 8 -33.55 9.21 15.36
C GLY A 8 -33.12 8.07 14.47
N LEU A 9 -34.03 7.52 13.72
CA LEU A 9 -33.74 6.39 12.86
C LEU A 9 -32.91 6.74 11.66
N ALA A 10 -33.05 7.96 11.17
CA ALA A 10 -32.36 8.39 9.96
C ALA A 10 -30.84 8.47 10.15
N PHE A 11 -30.41 8.80 11.34
CA PHE A 11 -28.98 8.95 11.59
C PHE A 11 -28.23 7.63 11.58
N VAL A 12 -28.86 6.57 11.98
CA VAL A 12 -28.21 5.27 12.01
C VAL A 12 -27.80 4.82 10.62
N SER A 13 -28.62 5.13 9.64
CA SER A 13 -28.34 4.72 8.28
C SER A 13 -27.10 5.38 7.71
N LEU A 14 -26.84 6.61 8.08
CA LEU A 14 -25.70 7.33 7.58
C LEU A 14 -24.36 6.76 8.06
N TRP A 15 -24.36 6.25 9.25
CA TRP A 15 -23.14 5.65 9.79
C TRP A 15 -22.73 4.41 9.03
N LEU A 16 -23.69 3.61 8.64
CA LEU A 16 -23.41 2.40 7.89
C LEU A 16 -22.84 2.70 6.52
N ALA A 17 -23.31 3.75 5.88
CA ALA A 17 -22.83 4.11 4.57
C ALA A 17 -21.35 4.53 4.61
N GLY A 18 -20.91 5.15 5.70
CA GLY A 18 -19.53 5.59 5.81
C GLY A 18 -18.53 4.46 5.96
N CYS A 19 -18.98 3.28 6.39
CA CYS A 19 -18.07 2.16 6.59
C CYS A 19 -17.74 1.41 5.29
N VAL A 20 -18.47 1.65 4.23
CA VAL A 20 -18.29 0.92 2.98
C VAL A 20 -17.01 1.28 2.26
N SER A 21 -16.52 2.49 2.44
CA SER A 21 -15.36 2.99 1.73
C SER A 21 -14.08 2.80 2.53
N SER A 22 -13.89 1.65 3.12
CA SER A 22 -12.68 1.41 3.89
C SER A 22 -11.46 1.36 2.98
N PRO A 23 -10.35 1.94 3.42
CA PRO A 23 -9.13 1.93 2.62
C PRO A 23 -8.51 0.54 2.56
N ASN A 24 -7.59 0.37 1.63
CA ASN A 24 -6.83 -0.87 1.52
C ASN A 24 -5.93 -1.03 2.74
N VAL A 25 -5.82 -2.27 3.17
CA VAL A 25 -4.94 -2.63 4.28
C VAL A 25 -3.62 -3.10 3.69
N PRO A 26 -2.48 -2.63 4.21
CA PRO A 26 -1.19 -3.13 3.73
C PRO A 26 -1.04 -4.63 3.94
N THR A 27 -0.48 -5.30 2.97
CA THR A 27 -0.17 -6.73 3.10
C THR A 27 1.12 -6.94 3.89
N LEU A 28 1.97 -5.93 3.93
CA LEU A 28 3.23 -6.00 4.64
C LEU A 28 3.62 -4.61 5.09
N THR A 29 4.16 -4.50 6.30
CA THR A 29 4.68 -3.25 6.83
C THR A 29 6.11 -3.50 7.29
N LEU A 30 7.03 -2.64 6.85
CA LEU A 30 8.45 -2.76 7.15
C LEU A 30 9.00 -1.43 7.66
N GLN A 31 10.15 -1.53 8.33
CA GLN A 31 10.93 -0.35 8.69
C GLN A 31 12.28 -0.44 8.01
N THR A 32 12.80 0.69 7.59
CA THR A 32 14.09 0.75 6.93
C THR A 32 14.93 1.88 7.53
N ALA A 33 16.24 1.70 7.52
CA ALA A 33 17.17 2.76 7.93
C ALA A 33 17.38 3.79 6.82
N LYS A 34 16.90 3.51 5.61
CA LYS A 34 17.12 4.36 4.45
C LYS A 34 16.06 5.43 4.33
N ALA A 35 16.42 6.55 3.70
CA ALA A 35 15.46 7.56 3.31
C ALA A 35 14.51 6.98 2.25
N PRO A 36 13.27 7.49 2.13
CA PRO A 36 12.32 6.94 1.16
C PRO A 36 12.84 6.90 -0.27
N GLU A 37 13.56 7.93 -0.70
CA GLU A 37 14.11 7.98 -2.06
C GLU A 37 15.12 6.86 -2.31
N ALA A 38 16.05 6.69 -1.37
CA ALA A 38 17.08 5.66 -1.50
C ALA A 38 16.47 4.27 -1.46
N TYR A 39 15.48 4.09 -0.59
CA TYR A 39 14.80 2.81 -0.48
C TYR A 39 14.06 2.48 -1.79
N ALA A 40 13.31 3.44 -2.32
CA ALA A 40 12.58 3.23 -3.55
C ALA A 40 13.51 2.91 -4.72
N GLN A 41 14.64 3.59 -4.79
CA GLN A 41 15.62 3.34 -5.85
C GLN A 41 16.17 1.91 -5.75
N CYS A 42 16.45 1.45 -4.55
CA CYS A 42 16.90 0.07 -4.33
C CYS A 42 15.86 -0.93 -4.83
N VAL A 43 14.60 -0.71 -4.50
CA VAL A 43 13.52 -1.59 -4.91
C VAL A 43 13.39 -1.63 -6.42
N VAL A 44 13.41 -0.47 -7.06
CA VAL A 44 13.31 -0.37 -8.51
C VAL A 44 14.45 -1.12 -9.19
N ASN A 45 15.66 -0.94 -8.69
CA ASN A 45 16.83 -1.61 -9.27
C ASN A 45 16.72 -3.12 -9.18
N LYS A 46 16.22 -3.63 -8.07
CA LYS A 46 16.02 -5.07 -7.91
C LYS A 46 14.95 -5.61 -8.83
N LEU A 47 13.86 -4.85 -9.00
CA LEU A 47 12.79 -5.25 -9.91
C LEU A 47 13.27 -5.26 -11.34
N GLU A 48 14.07 -4.28 -11.74
CA GLU A 48 14.60 -4.22 -13.09
C GLU A 48 15.50 -5.41 -13.41
N LYS A 49 16.26 -5.90 -12.44
CA LYS A 49 17.09 -7.08 -12.62
C LYS A 49 16.26 -8.32 -12.96
N HIS A 50 15.01 -8.31 -12.58
CA HIS A 50 14.10 -9.41 -12.91
C HIS A 50 13.17 -9.09 -14.06
N GLY A 51 13.46 -8.00 -14.80
CA GLY A 51 12.66 -7.63 -15.95
C GLY A 51 11.30 -7.03 -15.63
N ILE A 52 11.12 -6.52 -14.43
CA ILE A 52 9.86 -5.96 -14.00
C ILE A 52 9.92 -4.44 -14.07
N ALA A 53 9.02 -3.86 -14.86
CA ALA A 53 8.92 -2.41 -14.98
C ALA A 53 8.06 -1.84 -13.86
N SER A 54 8.43 -0.66 -13.39
CA SER A 54 7.67 0.03 -12.35
C SER A 54 7.71 1.53 -12.59
N THR A 55 6.75 2.23 -12.00
CA THR A 55 6.68 3.68 -12.03
C THR A 55 6.97 4.21 -10.64
N VAL A 56 7.85 5.19 -10.55
CA VAL A 56 8.24 5.78 -9.28
C VAL A 56 7.82 7.23 -9.23
N THR A 57 7.16 7.62 -8.14
CA THR A 57 6.85 9.00 -7.82
C THR A 57 7.44 9.27 -6.46
N GLN A 58 8.22 10.35 -6.32
CA GLN A 58 8.89 10.58 -5.06
C GLN A 58 9.11 12.05 -4.77
N ASN A 59 9.19 12.37 -3.49
CA ASN A 59 9.64 13.65 -2.98
C ASN A 59 10.47 13.37 -1.72
N SER A 60 10.89 14.39 -0.98
CA SER A 60 11.79 14.20 0.15
C SER A 60 11.18 13.40 1.31
N ARG A 61 9.87 13.27 1.37
CA ARG A 61 9.18 12.61 2.48
C ARG A 61 8.43 11.35 2.10
N HIS A 62 8.27 11.11 0.82
CA HIS A 62 7.42 10.00 0.38
C HIS A 62 7.89 9.51 -0.98
N ALA A 63 7.94 8.21 -1.13
CA ALA A 63 8.21 7.57 -2.40
C ALA A 63 7.16 6.49 -2.64
N LYS A 64 6.72 6.38 -3.88
CA LYS A 64 5.70 5.41 -4.26
C LYS A 64 6.16 4.66 -5.49
N VAL A 65 6.20 3.34 -5.40
CA VAL A 65 6.57 2.45 -6.50
C VAL A 65 5.34 1.66 -6.90
N VAL A 66 4.96 1.76 -8.17
CA VAL A 66 3.78 1.09 -8.69
C VAL A 66 4.19 0.11 -9.77
N LEU A 67 3.79 -1.15 -9.62
CA LEU A 67 3.95 -2.17 -10.63
C LEU A 67 2.65 -2.29 -11.40
N THR A 68 2.71 -2.03 -12.68
CA THR A 68 1.53 -2.09 -13.52
C THR A 68 1.44 -3.46 -14.18
N SER A 69 0.30 -4.11 -14.00
CA SER A 69 0.01 -5.39 -14.61
C SER A 69 -1.13 -5.24 -15.60
N LYS A 70 -1.04 -5.97 -16.72
CA LYS A 70 -2.09 -5.92 -17.73
C LYS A 70 -3.33 -6.69 -17.30
N ILE A 71 -3.20 -7.57 -16.32
CA ILE A 71 -4.25 -8.52 -15.98
C ILE A 71 -4.88 -8.25 -14.63
N ALA A 72 -4.09 -7.71 -13.69
CA ALA A 72 -4.52 -7.55 -12.31
C ALA A 72 -4.40 -6.10 -11.88
N ALA A 73 -4.94 -5.80 -10.72
CA ALA A 73 -4.77 -4.49 -10.11
C ALA A 73 -3.30 -4.25 -9.79
N ASP A 74 -2.93 -2.99 -9.78
CA ASP A 74 -1.54 -2.61 -9.53
C ASP A 74 -1.11 -2.98 -8.12
N ASP A 75 0.12 -3.44 -8.00
CA ASP A 75 0.77 -3.59 -6.71
C ASP A 75 1.51 -2.30 -6.40
N VAL A 76 1.44 -1.87 -5.16
CA VAL A 76 1.96 -0.58 -4.75
C VAL A 76 2.83 -0.72 -3.52
N LEU A 77 3.97 -0.07 -3.54
CA LEU A 77 4.84 0.06 -2.38
C LEU A 77 4.98 1.54 -2.06
N GLU A 78 4.72 1.93 -0.81
CA GLU A 78 4.86 3.30 -0.37
C GLU A 78 5.85 3.37 0.78
N ALA A 79 6.81 4.28 0.66
CA ALA A 79 7.80 4.53 1.70
C ALA A 79 7.63 5.95 2.21
N TYR A 80 7.51 6.09 3.51
CA TYR A 80 7.33 7.38 4.17
C TYR A 80 8.49 7.66 5.09
N LYS A 81 8.90 8.92 5.14
CA LYS A 81 9.95 9.33 6.06
C LYS A 81 9.47 9.19 7.51
N ALA A 82 10.30 8.58 8.34
CA ALA A 82 10.06 8.47 9.78
C ALA A 82 11.12 9.28 10.52
N GLN A 83 11.06 9.28 11.83
CA GLN A 83 12.07 9.98 12.63
C GLN A 83 13.47 9.44 12.35
N GLU A 84 13.56 8.13 12.20
CA GLU A 84 14.80 7.47 11.80
C GLU A 84 14.49 6.59 10.62
N GLY A 85 15.09 6.89 9.46
CA GLY A 85 14.86 6.09 8.24
C GLY A 85 13.48 6.28 7.66
N GLY A 86 12.76 5.19 7.47
CA GLY A 86 11.46 5.23 6.85
C GLY A 86 10.57 4.06 7.23
N LYS A 87 9.29 4.25 6.99
CA LYS A 87 8.28 3.19 7.10
C LYS A 87 7.79 2.83 5.73
N VAL A 88 7.66 1.54 5.48
CA VAL A 88 7.30 1.01 4.18
C VAL A 88 6.00 0.22 4.29
N PHE A 89 5.08 0.51 3.39
CA PHE A 89 3.79 -0.19 3.31
C PHE A 89 3.66 -0.81 1.93
N LEU A 90 3.37 -2.09 1.89
CA LEU A 90 3.22 -2.84 0.66
C LEU A 90 1.77 -3.24 0.49
N TYR A 91 1.20 -2.93 -0.66
CA TYR A 91 -0.18 -3.26 -0.99
C TYR A 91 -0.18 -4.17 -2.21
N GLU A 92 -0.59 -5.41 -2.02
CA GLU A 92 -0.61 -6.38 -3.11
C GLU A 92 -1.93 -7.11 -3.17
N ARG A 93 -2.36 -7.43 -4.37
CA ARG A 93 -3.48 -8.33 -4.58
C ARG A 93 -2.93 -9.66 -5.03
N LYS A 94 -2.95 -10.63 -4.13
CA LYS A 94 -2.46 -11.97 -4.44
C LYS A 94 -3.61 -12.91 -4.65
N PRO A 95 -3.60 -13.71 -5.73
CA PRO A 95 -4.54 -14.84 -5.84
C PRO A 95 -4.27 -15.79 -4.69
N LEU A 96 -5.29 -16.55 -4.29
CA LEU A 96 -5.14 -17.48 -3.19
C LEU A 96 -3.99 -18.46 -3.40
N ALA A 97 -3.78 -18.87 -4.63
CA ALA A 97 -2.74 -19.85 -4.94
C ALA A 97 -1.33 -19.32 -4.67
N SER A 98 -1.11 -18.02 -4.80
CA SER A 98 0.20 -17.44 -4.60
C SER A 98 0.35 -16.77 -3.25
N ALA A 99 -0.63 -16.87 -2.37
CA ALA A 99 -0.57 -16.19 -1.07
C ALA A 99 0.54 -16.72 -0.18
N LEU A 100 0.98 -17.96 -0.42
CA LEU A 100 2.02 -18.60 0.39
C LEU A 100 3.44 -18.32 -0.10
N THR A 101 3.58 -17.78 -1.30
CA THR A 101 4.90 -17.45 -1.85
C THR A 101 5.07 -15.95 -1.93
N PRO A 102 6.22 -15.43 -1.50
CA PRO A 102 6.46 -13.99 -1.60
C PRO A 102 6.59 -13.57 -3.06
N SER A 103 6.04 -12.42 -3.39
CA SER A 103 6.17 -11.84 -4.72
C SER A 103 7.55 -11.24 -4.91
N ARG A 104 7.88 -10.91 -6.17
CA ARG A 104 9.13 -10.20 -6.45
C ARG A 104 9.17 -8.85 -5.76
N LEU A 105 8.04 -8.16 -5.69
CA LEU A 105 7.97 -6.89 -5.00
C LEU A 105 8.23 -7.05 -3.50
N GLU A 106 7.63 -8.07 -2.90
CA GLU A 106 7.84 -8.33 -1.48
C GLU A 106 9.29 -8.67 -1.18
N LEU A 107 9.93 -9.49 -2.03
CA LEU A 107 11.33 -9.84 -1.86
C LEU A 107 12.22 -8.61 -1.99
N ALA A 108 11.97 -7.78 -2.99
CA ALA A 108 12.73 -6.54 -3.18
C ALA A 108 12.54 -5.61 -1.97
N ALA A 109 11.32 -5.52 -1.47
CA ALA A 109 11.03 -4.69 -0.30
C ALA A 109 11.83 -5.13 0.91
N GLN A 110 11.92 -6.43 1.14
CA GLN A 110 12.65 -6.95 2.28
C GLN A 110 14.17 -6.84 2.11
N GLU A 111 14.65 -7.04 0.91
CA GLU A 111 16.09 -6.97 0.64
C GLU A 111 16.64 -5.54 0.74
N CYS A 112 15.80 -4.57 0.51
CA CYS A 112 16.21 -3.17 0.49
C CYS A 112 16.10 -2.44 1.84
N LYS A 113 15.47 -3.05 2.83
CA LYS A 113 15.27 -2.38 4.12
C LYS A 113 16.55 -2.12 4.90
#